data_22130486bef2dd16769a1865edab3cd5
#
_entry.id   22130486bef2dd16769a1865edab3cd5
#
_cell.length_a   1.000
_cell.length_b   1.000
_cell.length_c   1.000
_cell.angle_alpha   90.00
_cell.angle_beta   90.00
_cell.angle_gamma   90.00
#
_symmetry.space_group_name_H-M   'P 1'
#
loop_
_entity.id
_entity.type
_entity.pdbx_description
1 polymer ?
#
loop_
_entity_poly.entity_id
_entity_poly.type
_entity_poly.pdbx_seq_one_letter_code
_entity_poly.pdbx_strand_id
1 'polypeptide(L)'
;MTKSTKPNPLMTTLGSLGAAFVLVILVLTFTGVSDLSRGVIRAAALMAYLCTFMASFSSMFMREITKRLGQPFMKVHHTWVIAGIVGMLVHATTFAWYVGSVSVFVPRFDSLEVFLRNGGRPALILFVITSLTAVFRAAIGKNWRVLHWLNYLAFFLATGHAWLIGSSFESWVLKIVSALMATALLVAFIIKRTRKPKSKRLKG
;
A
#
# COMPACT_ATOMS: atom_id res chain seq x y z
N MET A 1 -23.24 -22.90 25.74
CA MET A 1 -21.84 -22.82 26.18
C MET A 1 -21.02 -22.12 25.10
N THR A 2 -20.80 -20.82 25.24
CA THR A 2 -19.95 -20.03 24.34
C THR A 2 -18.48 -20.36 24.68
N LYS A 3 -17.77 -21.00 23.76
CA LYS A 3 -16.31 -21.17 23.87
C LYS A 3 -15.66 -19.78 23.91
N SER A 4 -15.19 -19.38 25.07
CA SER A 4 -14.27 -18.24 25.23
C SER A 4 -13.00 -18.54 24.45
N THR A 5 -12.90 -18.02 23.22
CA THR A 5 -11.66 -18.11 22.44
C THR A 5 -10.69 -17.10 22.99
N LYS A 6 -9.69 -17.55 23.77
CA LYS A 6 -8.58 -16.69 24.18
C LYS A 6 -7.97 -16.03 22.92
N PRO A 7 -7.77 -14.72 22.92
CA PRO A 7 -7.19 -14.03 21.77
C PRO A 7 -5.80 -14.62 21.48
N ASN A 8 -5.51 -14.84 20.19
CA ASN A 8 -4.21 -15.36 19.76
C ASN A 8 -3.12 -14.32 20.10
N PRO A 9 -2.12 -14.65 20.94
CA PRO A 9 -1.11 -13.70 21.40
C PRO A 9 -0.35 -13.04 20.23
N LEU A 10 -0.17 -13.74 19.11
CA LEU A 10 0.43 -13.17 17.92
C LEU A 10 -0.47 -12.09 17.30
N MET A 11 -1.79 -12.28 17.29
CA MET A 11 -2.74 -11.28 16.77
C MET A 11 -2.79 -10.03 17.66
N THR A 12 -2.75 -10.21 18.98
CA THR A 12 -2.72 -9.07 19.90
C THR A 12 -1.43 -8.28 19.76
N THR A 13 -0.28 -8.96 19.64
CA THR A 13 1.02 -8.30 19.44
C THR A 13 1.09 -7.57 18.11
N LEU A 14 0.66 -8.19 17.00
CA LEU A 14 0.64 -7.54 15.69
C LEU A 14 -0.37 -6.38 15.65
N GLY A 15 -1.50 -6.52 16.32
CA GLY A 15 -2.50 -5.46 16.44
C GLY A 15 -1.97 -4.27 17.24
N SER A 16 -1.30 -4.52 18.37
CA SER A 16 -0.71 -3.45 19.19
C SER A 16 0.45 -2.74 18.49
N LEU A 17 1.32 -3.47 17.77
CA LEU A 17 2.37 -2.90 16.95
C LEU A 17 1.79 -2.05 15.80
N GLY A 18 0.74 -2.52 15.14
CA GLY A 18 0.03 -1.77 14.11
C GLY A 18 -0.60 -0.49 14.67
N ALA A 19 -1.26 -0.57 15.83
CA ALA A 19 -1.85 0.59 16.49
C ALA A 19 -0.78 1.60 16.95
N ALA A 20 0.32 1.14 17.52
CA ALA A 20 1.45 1.99 17.90
C ALA A 20 2.05 2.69 16.67
N PHE A 21 2.20 1.98 15.55
CA PHE A 21 2.70 2.55 14.31
C PHE A 21 1.76 3.62 13.74
N VAL A 22 0.44 3.37 13.77
CA VAL A 22 -0.57 4.37 13.37
C VAL A 22 -0.49 5.60 14.26
N LEU A 23 -0.36 5.41 15.57
CA LEU A 23 -0.22 6.51 16.54
C LEU A 23 1.05 7.34 16.25
N VAL A 24 2.18 6.67 15.98
CA VAL A 24 3.43 7.36 15.60
C VAL A 24 3.24 8.17 14.32
N ILE A 25 2.59 7.60 13.29
CA ILE A 25 2.28 8.33 12.05
C ILE A 25 1.43 9.57 12.37
N LEU A 26 0.38 9.43 13.18
CA LEU A 26 -0.49 10.55 13.55
C LEU A 26 0.29 11.64 14.30
N VAL A 27 1.06 11.25 15.31
CA VAL A 27 1.89 12.19 16.07
C VAL A 27 2.86 12.93 15.15
N LEU A 28 3.66 12.21 14.35
CA LEU A 28 4.64 12.81 13.43
C LEU A 28 3.96 13.70 12.36
N THR A 29 2.73 13.38 11.99
CA THR A 29 1.99 14.13 10.96
C THR A 29 1.46 15.45 11.50
N PHE A 30 0.94 15.45 12.72
CA PHE A 30 0.33 16.66 13.32
C PHE A 30 1.32 17.49 14.12
N THR A 31 2.52 16.98 14.44
CA THR A 31 3.56 17.76 15.09
C THR A 31 4.09 18.84 14.13
N GLY A 32 4.00 20.10 14.52
CA GLY A 32 4.49 21.23 13.72
C GLY A 32 3.67 21.61 12.51
N VAL A 33 2.41 21.13 12.39
CA VAL A 33 1.49 21.51 11.32
C VAL A 33 0.50 22.56 11.85
N SER A 34 0.57 23.78 11.32
CA SER A 34 -0.33 24.89 11.66
C SER A 34 -1.68 24.83 10.90
N ASP A 35 -1.77 24.04 9.83
CA ASP A 35 -2.93 23.94 8.95
C ASP A 35 -3.47 22.50 8.94
N LEU A 36 -4.73 22.34 9.34
CA LEU A 36 -5.43 21.06 9.40
C LEU A 36 -5.42 20.34 8.03
N SER A 37 -5.60 21.08 6.94
CA SER A 37 -5.61 20.50 5.58
C SER A 37 -4.28 19.81 5.26
N ARG A 38 -3.17 20.44 5.59
CA ARG A 38 -1.83 19.84 5.43
C ARG A 38 -1.66 18.62 6.31
N GLY A 39 -2.17 18.65 7.55
CA GLY A 39 -2.17 17.49 8.44
C GLY A 39 -2.92 16.31 7.83
N VAL A 40 -4.13 16.52 7.32
CA VAL A 40 -4.95 15.50 6.67
C VAL A 40 -4.27 14.95 5.42
N ILE A 41 -3.72 15.81 4.54
CA ILE A 41 -2.98 15.41 3.34
C ILE A 41 -1.83 14.47 3.70
N ARG A 42 -1.02 14.82 4.72
CA ARG A 42 0.14 14.03 5.16
C ARG A 42 -0.29 12.71 5.79
N ALA A 43 -1.26 12.73 6.71
CA ALA A 43 -1.75 11.53 7.39
C ALA A 43 -2.33 10.53 6.39
N ALA A 44 -3.20 11.00 5.49
CA ALA A 44 -3.82 10.19 4.46
C ALA A 44 -2.79 9.57 3.50
N ALA A 45 -1.75 10.33 3.10
CA ALA A 45 -0.66 9.84 2.28
C ALA A 45 0.13 8.70 2.96
N LEU A 46 0.54 8.90 4.21
CA LEU A 46 1.31 7.92 4.97
C LEU A 46 0.50 6.65 5.25
N MET A 47 -0.78 6.81 5.62
CA MET A 47 -1.70 5.68 5.81
C MET A 47 -1.92 4.91 4.51
N ALA A 48 -2.16 5.60 3.40
CA ALA A 48 -2.31 4.97 2.09
C ALA A 48 -1.04 4.19 1.70
N TYR A 49 0.13 4.78 1.89
CA TYR A 49 1.42 4.17 1.59
C TYR A 49 1.62 2.87 2.39
N LEU A 50 1.39 2.93 3.71
CA LEU A 50 1.48 1.76 4.59
C LEU A 50 0.48 0.67 4.18
N CYS A 51 -0.79 1.03 4.00
CA CYS A 51 -1.84 0.07 3.66
C CYS A 51 -1.56 -0.62 2.31
N THR A 52 -1.06 0.12 1.33
CA THR A 52 -0.69 -0.41 0.02
C THR A 52 0.51 -1.37 0.13
N PHE A 53 1.52 -1.02 0.93
CA PHE A 53 2.61 -1.92 1.25
C PHE A 53 2.09 -3.20 1.90
N MET A 54 1.28 -3.10 2.95
CA MET A 54 0.72 -4.24 3.68
C MET A 54 -0.12 -5.15 2.78
N ALA A 55 -0.95 -4.56 1.90
CA ALA A 55 -1.71 -5.32 0.92
C ALA A 55 -0.81 -6.09 -0.05
N SER A 56 0.21 -5.43 -0.60
CA SER A 56 1.14 -6.01 -1.57
C SER A 56 2.05 -7.07 -0.93
N PHE A 57 2.65 -6.74 0.22
CA PHE A 57 3.56 -7.62 0.94
C PHE A 57 2.85 -8.84 1.51
N SER A 58 1.67 -8.68 2.12
CA SER A 58 0.88 -9.80 2.65
C SER A 58 0.50 -10.83 1.59
N SER A 59 0.35 -10.42 0.33
CA SER A 59 0.06 -11.32 -0.79
C SER A 59 1.14 -12.39 -1.01
N MET A 60 2.34 -12.18 -0.51
CA MET A 60 3.44 -13.13 -0.57
C MET A 60 3.29 -14.26 0.44
N PHE A 61 2.63 -14.00 1.56
CA PHE A 61 2.53 -14.88 2.72
C PHE A 61 1.10 -15.40 2.96
N MET A 62 0.32 -15.56 1.87
CA MET A 62 -1.10 -15.97 1.95
C MET A 62 -1.35 -17.20 2.82
N ARG A 63 -0.52 -18.25 2.67
CA ARG A 63 -0.69 -19.51 3.42
C ARG A 63 -0.36 -19.33 4.88
N GLU A 64 0.70 -18.60 5.16
CA GLU A 64 1.19 -18.30 6.51
C GLU A 64 0.18 -17.44 7.28
N ILE A 65 -0.38 -16.42 6.62
CA ILE A 65 -1.41 -15.56 7.18
C ILE A 65 -2.64 -16.37 7.55
N THR A 66 -3.17 -17.18 6.61
CA THR A 66 -4.35 -18.02 6.88
C THR A 66 -4.08 -19.00 8.01
N LYS A 67 -2.89 -19.64 8.05
CA LYS A 67 -2.53 -20.62 9.06
C LYS A 67 -2.35 -20.01 10.46
N ARG A 68 -1.68 -18.84 10.54
CA ARG A 68 -1.31 -18.21 11.82
C ARG A 68 -2.39 -17.32 12.41
N LEU A 69 -3.11 -16.60 11.56
CA LEU A 69 -4.15 -15.66 12.00
C LEU A 69 -5.53 -16.29 12.08
N GLY A 70 -5.73 -17.51 11.54
CA GLY A 70 -7.04 -18.16 11.50
C GLY A 70 -8.09 -17.40 10.68
N GLN A 71 -7.65 -16.42 9.86
CA GLN A 71 -8.52 -15.60 9.01
C GLN A 71 -8.24 -15.89 7.53
N PRO A 72 -9.27 -15.88 6.68
CA PRO A 72 -9.07 -15.98 5.24
C PRO A 72 -8.16 -14.84 4.75
N PHE A 73 -7.09 -15.20 4.02
CA PHE A 73 -6.17 -14.20 3.46
C PHE A 73 -6.88 -13.07 2.72
N MET A 74 -7.89 -13.40 1.91
CA MET A 74 -8.65 -12.41 1.12
C MET A 74 -9.30 -11.33 2.01
N LYS A 75 -9.79 -11.69 3.19
CA LYS A 75 -10.37 -10.71 4.13
C LYS A 75 -9.31 -9.72 4.60
N VAL A 76 -8.15 -10.21 5.02
CA VAL A 76 -7.03 -9.37 5.47
C VAL A 76 -6.53 -8.47 4.34
N HIS A 77 -6.33 -9.05 3.15
CA HIS A 77 -5.87 -8.31 1.97
C HIS A 77 -6.85 -7.21 1.57
N HIS A 78 -8.15 -7.51 1.47
CA HIS A 78 -9.16 -6.52 1.09
C HIS A 78 -9.26 -5.38 2.11
N THR A 79 -9.11 -5.66 3.41
CA THR A 79 -9.09 -4.60 4.44
C THR A 79 -7.99 -3.59 4.16
N TRP A 80 -6.75 -4.07 3.90
CA TRP A 80 -5.64 -3.19 3.58
C TRP A 80 -5.82 -2.46 2.24
N VAL A 81 -6.36 -3.14 1.22
CA VAL A 81 -6.63 -2.52 -0.09
C VAL A 81 -7.65 -1.39 0.04
N ILE A 82 -8.78 -1.64 0.72
CA ILE A 82 -9.84 -0.64 0.89
C ILE A 82 -9.30 0.57 1.68
N ALA A 83 -8.63 0.32 2.80
CA ALA A 83 -8.03 1.39 3.60
C ALA A 83 -6.99 2.20 2.80
N GLY A 84 -6.18 1.53 1.98
CA GLY A 84 -5.21 2.18 1.09
C GLY A 84 -5.87 3.06 0.04
N ILE A 85 -6.91 2.56 -0.65
CA ILE A 85 -7.65 3.33 -1.67
C ILE A 85 -8.33 4.54 -1.03
N VAL A 86 -9.01 4.36 0.10
CA VAL A 86 -9.64 5.47 0.82
C VAL A 86 -8.61 6.53 1.20
N GLY A 87 -7.46 6.12 1.75
CA GLY A 87 -6.37 7.04 2.09
C GLY A 87 -5.84 7.79 0.86
N MET A 88 -5.63 7.11 -0.28
CA MET A 88 -5.20 7.75 -1.52
C MET A 88 -6.21 8.77 -2.04
N LEU A 89 -7.50 8.44 -2.00
CA LEU A 89 -8.56 9.35 -2.42
C LEU A 89 -8.63 10.57 -1.50
N VAL A 90 -8.61 10.37 -0.17
CA VAL A 90 -8.58 11.47 0.80
C VAL A 90 -7.36 12.36 0.57
N HIS A 91 -6.16 11.76 0.40
CA HIS A 91 -4.94 12.52 0.10
C HIS A 91 -5.09 13.38 -1.16
N ALA A 92 -5.49 12.78 -2.27
CA ALA A 92 -5.56 13.46 -3.56
C ALA A 92 -6.67 14.52 -3.61
N THR A 93 -7.85 14.23 -3.05
CA THR A 93 -8.97 15.18 -3.03
C THR A 93 -8.72 16.35 -2.09
N THR A 94 -8.17 16.10 -0.88
CA THR A 94 -7.81 17.18 0.04
C THR A 94 -6.70 18.06 -0.54
N PHE A 95 -5.72 17.46 -1.25
CA PHE A 95 -4.69 18.23 -1.93
C PHE A 95 -5.26 19.05 -3.09
N ALA A 96 -6.18 18.49 -3.90
CA ALA A 96 -6.87 19.23 -4.97
C ALA A 96 -7.65 20.43 -4.42
N TRP A 97 -8.34 20.21 -3.30
CA TRP A 97 -9.03 21.29 -2.58
C TRP A 97 -8.05 22.36 -2.09
N TYR A 98 -6.96 21.94 -1.45
CA TYR A 98 -5.95 22.84 -0.89
C TYR A 98 -5.29 23.73 -1.92
N VAL A 99 -5.00 23.21 -3.13
CA VAL A 99 -4.39 23.97 -4.23
C VAL A 99 -5.43 24.64 -5.16
N GLY A 100 -6.72 24.38 -4.96
CA GLY A 100 -7.80 24.93 -5.77
C GLY A 100 -7.81 24.42 -7.23
N SER A 101 -7.28 23.22 -7.51
CA SER A 101 -7.15 22.72 -8.88
C SER A 101 -7.35 21.21 -9.00
N VAL A 102 -8.19 20.81 -9.96
CA VAL A 102 -8.37 19.39 -10.34
C VAL A 102 -7.24 18.85 -11.23
N SER A 103 -6.34 19.71 -11.70
CA SER A 103 -5.19 19.30 -12.52
C SER A 103 -4.25 18.33 -11.78
N VAL A 104 -4.38 18.24 -10.44
CA VAL A 104 -3.64 17.28 -9.61
C VAL A 104 -3.92 15.83 -9.97
N PHE A 105 -5.02 15.53 -10.66
CA PHE A 105 -5.37 14.18 -11.10
C PHE A 105 -4.80 13.83 -12.49
N VAL A 106 -4.27 14.82 -13.21
CA VAL A 106 -3.77 14.64 -14.58
C VAL A 106 -2.27 14.35 -14.54
N PRO A 107 -1.80 13.18 -15.01
CA PRO A 107 -0.36 12.88 -15.11
C PRO A 107 0.34 13.89 -16.02
N ARG A 108 1.59 14.22 -15.69
CA ARG A 108 2.45 15.10 -16.48
C ARG A 108 3.63 14.31 -17.03
N PHE A 109 3.95 14.52 -18.30
CA PHE A 109 4.99 13.81 -19.05
C PHE A 109 6.04 14.75 -19.67
N ASP A 110 6.12 15.99 -19.16
CA ASP A 110 7.00 17.04 -19.70
C ASP A 110 8.49 16.64 -19.65
N SER A 111 8.90 15.96 -18.58
CA SER A 111 10.22 15.37 -18.41
C SER A 111 10.17 14.20 -17.43
N LEU A 112 11.24 13.38 -17.39
CA LEU A 112 11.33 12.28 -16.42
C LEU A 112 11.28 12.79 -14.98
N GLU A 113 11.93 13.91 -14.69
CA GLU A 113 11.90 14.52 -13.35
C GLU A 113 10.49 14.96 -12.99
N VAL A 114 9.80 15.70 -13.88
CA VAL A 114 8.42 16.14 -13.67
C VAL A 114 7.48 14.95 -13.50
N PHE A 115 7.65 13.90 -14.30
CA PHE A 115 6.88 12.67 -14.19
C PHE A 115 7.07 11.99 -12.82
N LEU A 116 8.30 11.83 -12.35
CA LEU A 116 8.60 11.21 -11.06
C LEU A 116 8.14 12.06 -9.88
N ARG A 117 8.34 13.38 -9.90
CA ARG A 117 7.82 14.31 -8.89
C ARG A 117 6.29 14.25 -8.79
N ASN A 118 5.61 14.08 -9.92
CA ASN A 118 4.15 13.90 -9.98
C ASN A 118 3.72 12.43 -10.00
N GLY A 119 4.62 11.49 -9.65
CA GLY A 119 4.41 10.04 -9.71
C GLY A 119 3.21 9.53 -8.91
N GLY A 120 2.73 10.28 -7.93
CA GLY A 120 1.49 10.00 -7.21
C GLY A 120 0.25 9.95 -8.11
N ARG A 121 0.21 10.76 -9.19
CA ARG A 121 -0.91 10.82 -10.14
C ARG A 121 -1.03 9.52 -10.96
N PRO A 122 0.01 9.07 -11.69
CA PRO A 122 -0.03 7.79 -12.38
C PRO A 122 -0.13 6.61 -11.41
N ALA A 123 0.44 6.69 -10.20
CA ALA A 123 0.28 5.66 -9.17
C ALA A 123 -1.19 5.49 -8.78
N LEU A 124 -1.92 6.56 -8.52
CA LEU A 124 -3.35 6.52 -8.20
C LEU A 124 -4.15 5.85 -9.32
N ILE A 125 -3.92 6.24 -10.59
CA ILE A 125 -4.59 5.65 -11.76
C ILE A 125 -4.29 4.15 -11.84
N LEU A 126 -3.03 3.75 -11.69
CA LEU A 126 -2.63 2.35 -11.70
C LEU A 126 -3.29 1.56 -10.56
N PHE A 127 -3.34 2.09 -9.34
CA PHE A 127 -4.00 1.43 -8.22
C PHE A 127 -5.50 1.23 -8.46
N VAL A 128 -6.19 2.22 -9.05
CA VAL A 128 -7.61 2.10 -9.43
C VAL A 128 -7.78 1.02 -10.49
N ILE A 129 -7.02 1.09 -11.58
CA ILE A 129 -7.08 0.10 -12.67
C ILE A 129 -6.83 -1.30 -12.14
N THR A 130 -5.77 -1.50 -11.36
CA THR A 130 -5.41 -2.83 -10.85
C THR A 130 -6.44 -3.37 -9.86
N SER A 131 -7.08 -2.50 -9.08
CA SER A 131 -8.19 -2.90 -8.20
C SER A 131 -9.41 -3.32 -9.01
N LEU A 132 -9.75 -2.57 -10.06
CA LEU A 132 -10.83 -2.94 -10.98
C LEU A 132 -10.55 -4.27 -11.70
N THR A 133 -9.29 -4.54 -12.09
CA THR A 133 -8.96 -5.84 -12.69
C THR A 133 -9.19 -7.02 -11.74
N ALA A 134 -9.04 -6.82 -10.44
CA ALA A 134 -9.34 -7.85 -9.44
C ALA A 134 -10.86 -8.06 -9.26
N VAL A 135 -11.64 -6.98 -9.32
CA VAL A 135 -13.11 -7.03 -9.27
C VAL A 135 -13.65 -7.76 -10.50
N PHE A 136 -13.20 -7.35 -11.70
CA PHE A 136 -13.65 -7.89 -12.98
C PHE A 136 -12.83 -9.11 -13.46
N ARG A 137 -12.15 -9.81 -12.55
CA ARG A 137 -11.28 -10.95 -12.88
C ARG A 137 -11.96 -12.05 -13.71
N ALA A 138 -13.27 -12.27 -13.51
CA ALA A 138 -14.02 -13.26 -14.27
C ALA A 138 -14.13 -12.88 -15.74
N ALA A 139 -14.36 -11.61 -16.05
CA ALA A 139 -14.44 -11.09 -17.41
C ALA A 139 -13.07 -11.01 -18.10
N ILE A 140 -12.01 -10.62 -17.35
CA ILE A 140 -10.65 -10.49 -17.87
C ILE A 140 -9.96 -11.84 -18.06
N GLY A 141 -10.45 -12.88 -17.39
CA GLY A 141 -9.88 -14.23 -17.45
C GLY A 141 -8.48 -14.32 -16.85
N LYS A 142 -7.60 -15.17 -17.40
CA LYS A 142 -6.26 -15.45 -16.84
C LYS A 142 -5.33 -14.22 -16.74
N ASN A 143 -5.54 -13.22 -17.57
CA ASN A 143 -4.67 -12.06 -17.70
C ASN A 143 -4.82 -11.04 -16.54
N TRP A 144 -5.89 -11.11 -15.74
CA TRP A 144 -6.12 -10.20 -14.61
C TRP A 144 -4.94 -10.16 -13.64
N ARG A 145 -4.23 -11.28 -13.45
CA ARG A 145 -3.07 -11.34 -12.54
C ARG A 145 -1.91 -10.51 -13.05
N VAL A 146 -1.66 -10.52 -14.34
CA VAL A 146 -0.57 -9.73 -14.96
C VAL A 146 -0.87 -8.25 -14.81
N LEU A 147 -2.10 -7.83 -15.10
CA LEU A 147 -2.52 -6.44 -14.89
C LEU A 147 -2.45 -6.05 -13.41
N HIS A 148 -2.85 -6.94 -12.52
CA HIS A 148 -2.77 -6.70 -11.08
C HIS A 148 -1.33 -6.52 -10.56
N TRP A 149 -0.30 -7.00 -11.28
CA TRP A 149 1.10 -6.77 -10.92
C TRP A 149 1.53 -5.31 -11.10
N LEU A 150 0.81 -4.52 -11.87
CA LEU A 150 1.08 -3.09 -11.98
C LEU A 150 0.95 -2.35 -10.63
N ASN A 151 0.37 -2.97 -9.61
CA ASN A 151 0.40 -2.46 -8.24
C ASN A 151 1.83 -2.26 -7.71
N TYR A 152 2.78 -3.12 -8.12
CA TYR A 152 4.18 -2.94 -7.72
C TYR A 152 4.77 -1.70 -8.36
N LEU A 153 4.52 -1.48 -9.66
CA LEU A 153 4.95 -0.27 -10.36
C LEU A 153 4.31 0.97 -9.69
N ALA A 154 3.01 0.92 -9.40
CA ALA A 154 2.31 2.01 -8.74
C ALA A 154 2.92 2.33 -7.36
N PHE A 155 3.31 1.31 -6.58
CA PHE A 155 3.97 1.50 -5.29
C PHE A 155 5.34 2.19 -5.44
N PHE A 156 6.15 1.81 -6.43
CA PHE A 156 7.45 2.46 -6.66
C PHE A 156 7.30 3.90 -7.17
N LEU A 157 6.31 4.19 -8.01
CA LEU A 157 5.99 5.56 -8.42
C LEU A 157 5.54 6.41 -7.22
N ALA A 158 4.70 5.85 -6.34
CA ALA A 158 4.30 6.52 -5.10
C ALA A 158 5.49 6.77 -4.16
N THR A 159 6.45 5.82 -4.09
CA THR A 159 7.69 5.98 -3.30
C THR A 159 8.55 7.12 -3.86
N GLY A 160 8.78 7.14 -5.17
CA GLY A 160 9.54 8.22 -5.83
C GLY A 160 8.88 9.58 -5.64
N HIS A 161 7.57 9.66 -5.82
CA HIS A 161 6.77 10.86 -5.54
C HIS A 161 6.96 11.34 -4.10
N ALA A 162 6.82 10.43 -3.11
CA ALA A 162 6.96 10.75 -1.70
C ALA A 162 8.36 11.28 -1.36
N TRP A 163 9.41 10.71 -1.96
CA TRP A 163 10.80 11.12 -1.70
C TRP A 163 11.14 12.47 -2.33
N LEU A 164 10.57 12.78 -3.49
CA LEU A 164 10.91 13.98 -4.25
C LEU A 164 10.15 15.23 -3.80
N ILE A 165 8.90 15.06 -3.30
CA ILE A 165 8.05 16.21 -2.94
C ILE A 165 7.29 16.05 -1.61
N GLY A 166 7.35 14.90 -0.97
CA GLY A 166 6.62 14.65 0.27
C GLY A 166 7.30 15.32 1.47
N SER A 167 6.68 16.34 2.06
CA SER A 167 7.21 17.04 3.24
C SER A 167 7.46 16.14 4.44
N SER A 168 6.68 15.06 4.61
CA SER A 168 6.94 14.05 5.65
C SER A 168 8.26 13.31 5.43
N PHE A 169 8.72 13.18 4.18
CA PHE A 169 9.94 12.50 3.79
C PHE A 169 11.20 13.39 3.83
N GLU A 170 11.10 14.60 4.35
CA GLU A 170 12.27 15.36 4.85
C GLU A 170 12.91 14.62 6.03
N SER A 171 12.10 13.87 6.81
CA SER A 171 12.60 12.99 7.87
C SER A 171 13.41 11.82 7.28
N TRP A 172 14.69 11.72 7.68
CA TRP A 172 15.57 10.61 7.30
C TRP A 172 15.02 9.24 7.78
N VAL A 173 14.31 9.21 8.90
CA VAL A 173 13.68 7.99 9.43
C VAL A 173 12.63 7.46 8.45
N LEU A 174 11.74 8.33 7.95
CA LEU A 174 10.73 7.93 6.98
C LEU A 174 11.34 7.53 5.64
N LYS A 175 12.44 8.17 5.21
CA LYS A 175 13.19 7.75 4.03
C LYS A 175 13.76 6.33 4.20
N ILE A 176 14.41 6.03 5.32
CA ILE A 176 14.97 4.70 5.58
C ILE A 176 13.85 3.64 5.65
N VAL A 177 12.79 3.91 6.42
CA VAL A 177 11.68 2.96 6.56
C VAL A 177 11.05 2.67 5.19
N SER A 178 10.77 3.68 4.39
CA SER A 178 10.20 3.48 3.05
C SER A 178 11.17 2.80 2.08
N ALA A 179 12.48 3.05 2.18
CA ALA A 179 13.49 2.32 1.41
C ALA A 179 13.50 0.83 1.77
N LEU A 180 13.44 0.50 3.07
CA LEU A 180 13.34 -0.88 3.53
C LEU A 180 12.05 -1.54 3.05
N MET A 181 10.92 -0.84 3.11
CA MET A 181 9.64 -1.34 2.60
C MET A 181 9.70 -1.60 1.08
N ALA A 182 10.23 -0.67 0.29
CA ALA A 182 10.37 -0.82 -1.14
C ALA A 182 11.31 -1.98 -1.51
N THR A 183 12.45 -2.09 -0.82
CA THR A 183 13.41 -3.19 -0.99
C THR A 183 12.78 -4.53 -0.62
N ALA A 184 12.09 -4.62 0.53
CA ALA A 184 11.42 -5.84 0.95
C ALA A 184 10.36 -6.29 -0.07
N LEU A 185 9.60 -5.35 -0.63
CA LEU A 185 8.60 -5.64 -1.65
C LEU A 185 9.24 -6.12 -2.96
N LEU A 186 10.34 -5.48 -3.40
CA LEU A 186 11.08 -5.89 -4.59
C LEU A 186 11.67 -7.29 -4.43
N VAL A 187 12.36 -7.55 -3.32
CA VAL A 187 12.95 -8.86 -3.02
C VAL A 187 11.87 -9.94 -2.96
N ALA A 188 10.77 -9.66 -2.27
CA ALA A 188 9.65 -10.57 -2.18
C ALA A 188 9.05 -10.85 -3.57
N PHE A 189 8.89 -9.84 -4.42
CA PHE A 189 8.42 -9.99 -5.81
C PHE A 189 9.34 -10.90 -6.62
N ILE A 190 10.66 -10.67 -6.57
CA ILE A 190 11.67 -11.48 -7.28
C ILE A 190 11.62 -12.93 -6.79
N ILE A 191 11.67 -13.17 -5.48
CA ILE A 191 11.62 -14.52 -4.89
C ILE A 191 10.37 -15.27 -5.37
N LYS A 192 9.21 -14.61 -5.38
CA LYS A 192 7.97 -15.24 -5.83
C LYS A 192 8.00 -15.63 -7.31
N ARG A 193 8.73 -14.89 -8.15
CA ARG A 193 8.84 -15.15 -9.60
C ARG A 193 9.88 -16.21 -9.94
N THR A 194 10.95 -16.26 -9.16
CA THR A 194 12.06 -17.21 -9.40
C THR A 194 11.82 -18.59 -8.79
N ARG A 195 10.91 -18.70 -7.81
CA ARG A 195 10.56 -20.00 -7.21
C ARG A 195 9.92 -20.92 -8.26
N LYS A 196 10.62 -21.96 -8.66
CA LYS A 196 10.08 -23.05 -9.49
C LYS A 196 8.90 -23.72 -8.77
N PRO A 197 7.80 -24.07 -9.47
CA PRO A 197 6.74 -24.89 -8.89
C PRO A 197 7.34 -26.18 -8.34
N LYS A 198 7.07 -26.53 -7.08
CA LYS A 198 7.43 -27.86 -6.59
C LYS A 198 6.73 -28.90 -7.48
N SER A 199 7.50 -29.68 -8.23
CA SER A 199 6.99 -30.83 -8.97
C SER A 199 6.13 -31.66 -8.01
N LYS A 200 4.87 -31.91 -8.35
CA LYS A 200 4.08 -32.94 -7.67
C LYS A 200 4.81 -34.25 -7.94
N ARG A 201 5.57 -34.74 -6.96
CA ARG A 201 5.97 -36.16 -7.00
C ARG A 201 4.67 -36.94 -7.09
N LEU A 202 4.42 -37.50 -8.26
CA LEU A 202 3.42 -38.55 -8.45
C LEU A 202 3.86 -39.67 -7.50
N LYS A 203 3.09 -39.89 -6.43
CA LYS A 203 3.18 -41.11 -5.68
C LYS A 203 2.57 -42.18 -6.58
N GLY A 204 3.44 -42.95 -7.23
CA GLY A 204 3.06 -44.22 -7.79
C GLY A 204 2.77 -45.23 -6.67
#